data_130c8c27eadd16e517b822ce29e81773
#
_entry.id   130c8c27eadd16e517b822ce29e81773
#
_cell.length_a   1.000
_cell.length_b   1.000
_cell.length_c   1.000
_cell.angle_alpha   90.00
_cell.angle_beta   90.00
_cell.angle_gamma   90.00
#
_symmetry.space_group_name_H-M   'P 1'
#
loop_
_entity.id
_entity.type
_entity.pdbx_description
1 polymer ?
#
loop_
_entity_poly.entity_id
_entity_poly.type
_entity_poly.pdbx_seq_one_letter_code
_entity_poly.pdbx_strand_id
1 'polypeptide(L)'
;TGGLELAIRNLLNQLYSKDISKKIKSAVDMKKYNGEFVYGTAPFGYKKGPKKNTIVIDPEASIIVKNIFKWASEGVTITQIAQRLNEEGVTTPSVYLAAIRGKYKTRSVWTYESVRNILQNRIYTGDTVPFKSHVVKVGSNRTKAVPLSQQEIIPNTHAPIISREMFEQATNARKRYAARVYDPEREAYVFTSLLVCGCCGNRLIRGKAQNKDWRCTMHRYDQNAACKDV
;
A
#
# COMPACT_ATOMS: atom_id res chain seq x y z
N THR A 1 13.14 4.25 -52.01
CA THR A 1 14.16 3.53 -51.19
C THR A 1 14.17 3.97 -49.71
N GLY A 2 13.83 5.23 -49.38
CA GLY A 2 13.87 5.71 -47.99
C GLY A 2 12.86 5.05 -47.02
N GLY A 3 11.73 4.59 -47.49
CA GLY A 3 10.71 3.96 -46.63
C GLY A 3 11.12 2.61 -46.02
N LEU A 4 11.79 1.78 -46.75
CA LEU A 4 12.26 0.46 -46.31
C LEU A 4 13.38 0.59 -45.27
N GLU A 5 14.33 1.48 -45.53
CA GLU A 5 15.44 1.77 -44.61
C GLU A 5 14.92 2.27 -43.26
N LEU A 6 13.94 3.18 -43.26
CA LEU A 6 13.31 3.69 -42.04
C LEU A 6 12.58 2.58 -41.27
N ALA A 7 11.87 1.70 -41.98
CA ALA A 7 11.17 0.59 -41.35
C ALA A 7 12.14 -0.42 -40.70
N ILE A 8 13.25 -0.76 -41.36
CA ILE A 8 14.30 -1.65 -40.84
C ILE A 8 14.94 -0.98 -39.60
N ARG A 9 15.28 0.29 -39.64
CA ARG A 9 15.86 1.03 -38.49
C ARG A 9 14.92 1.04 -37.29
N ASN A 10 13.63 1.27 -37.52
CA ASN A 10 12.63 1.22 -36.45
C ASN A 10 12.50 -0.18 -35.84
N LEU A 11 12.53 -1.24 -36.66
CA LEU A 11 12.49 -2.61 -36.19
C LEU A 11 13.74 -2.95 -35.34
N LEU A 12 14.92 -2.57 -35.79
CA LEU A 12 16.18 -2.76 -35.03
C LEU A 12 16.14 -2.02 -33.69
N ASN A 13 15.67 -0.78 -33.68
CA ASN A 13 15.52 0.00 -32.43
C ASN A 13 14.52 -0.65 -31.47
N GLN A 14 13.43 -1.21 -31.97
CA GLN A 14 12.46 -1.96 -31.13
C GLN A 14 13.07 -3.23 -30.54
N LEU A 15 13.81 -4.00 -31.34
CA LEU A 15 14.49 -5.22 -30.90
C LEU A 15 15.55 -4.90 -29.85
N TYR A 16 16.37 -3.88 -30.09
CA TYR A 16 17.38 -3.40 -29.15
C TYR A 16 16.76 -2.95 -27.82
N SER A 17 15.70 -2.14 -27.87
CA SER A 17 14.96 -1.70 -26.65
C SER A 17 14.39 -2.87 -25.86
N LYS A 18 13.84 -3.90 -26.54
CA LYS A 18 13.34 -5.12 -25.90
C LYS A 18 14.47 -5.93 -25.24
N ASP A 19 15.61 -6.06 -25.90
CA ASP A 19 16.77 -6.77 -25.36
C ASP A 19 17.33 -6.07 -24.10
N ILE A 20 17.54 -4.77 -24.18
CA ILE A 20 17.94 -3.97 -22.99
C ILE A 20 16.95 -4.13 -21.85
N SER A 21 15.64 -4.02 -22.13
CA SER A 21 14.60 -4.18 -21.11
C SER A 21 14.66 -5.56 -20.43
N LYS A 22 14.91 -6.62 -21.20
CA LYS A 22 15.09 -7.99 -20.65
C LYS A 22 16.33 -8.06 -19.76
N LYS A 23 17.46 -7.53 -20.20
CA LYS A 23 18.73 -7.52 -19.43
C LYS A 23 18.58 -6.76 -18.10
N ILE A 24 17.98 -5.56 -18.15
CA ILE A 24 17.71 -4.77 -16.95
C ILE A 24 16.79 -5.53 -15.99
N LYS A 25 15.71 -6.12 -16.51
CA LYS A 25 14.77 -6.89 -15.69
C LYS A 25 15.47 -8.06 -15.02
N SER A 26 16.25 -8.85 -15.77
CA SER A 26 16.99 -10.01 -15.23
C SER A 26 17.96 -9.58 -14.12
N ALA A 27 18.72 -8.49 -14.32
CA ALA A 27 19.63 -7.96 -13.32
C ALA A 27 18.90 -7.47 -12.04
N VAL A 28 17.73 -6.82 -12.19
CA VAL A 28 16.90 -6.38 -11.06
C VAL A 28 16.29 -7.58 -10.33
N ASP A 29 15.84 -8.59 -11.07
CA ASP A 29 15.23 -9.78 -10.50
C ASP A 29 16.26 -10.60 -9.72
N MET A 30 17.50 -10.75 -10.20
CA MET A 30 18.62 -11.34 -9.45
C MET A 30 18.86 -10.62 -8.12
N LYS A 31 18.89 -9.29 -8.11
CA LYS A 31 19.04 -8.52 -6.87
C LYS A 31 17.92 -8.77 -5.88
N LYS A 32 16.67 -8.85 -6.38
CA LYS A 32 15.51 -9.19 -5.54
C LYS A 32 15.65 -10.57 -4.92
N TYR A 33 16.08 -11.58 -5.70
CA TYR A 33 16.34 -12.93 -5.18
C TYR A 33 17.44 -12.98 -4.12
N ASN A 34 18.44 -12.10 -4.24
CA ASN A 34 19.49 -11.93 -3.24
C ASN A 34 19.00 -11.14 -1.99
N GLY A 35 17.73 -10.80 -1.90
CA GLY A 35 17.18 -10.05 -0.78
C GLY A 35 17.50 -8.56 -0.77
N GLU A 36 18.05 -8.02 -1.85
CA GLU A 36 18.38 -6.61 -1.96
C GLU A 36 17.10 -5.76 -2.11
N PHE A 37 17.07 -4.61 -1.44
CA PHE A 37 15.96 -3.65 -1.56
C PHE A 37 16.13 -2.75 -2.80
N VAL A 38 15.61 -3.18 -3.93
CA VAL A 38 15.74 -2.48 -5.23
C VAL A 38 14.63 -1.45 -5.50
N TYR A 39 13.74 -1.21 -4.54
CA TYR A 39 12.64 -0.28 -4.72
C TYR A 39 13.06 1.19 -4.52
N GLY A 40 12.40 2.07 -5.24
CA GLY A 40 12.70 3.51 -5.21
C GLY A 40 12.48 4.15 -3.84
N THR A 41 11.48 3.70 -3.07
CA THR A 41 11.05 4.28 -1.78
C THR A 41 11.05 3.21 -0.71
N ALA A 42 11.66 3.51 0.44
CA ALA A 42 11.55 2.68 1.63
C ALA A 42 10.11 2.74 2.17
N PRO A 43 9.56 1.63 2.70
CA PRO A 43 8.28 1.64 3.39
C PRO A 43 8.32 2.53 4.63
N PHE A 44 7.18 3.07 5.03
CA PHE A 44 7.06 3.82 6.28
C PHE A 44 7.55 2.99 7.47
N GLY A 45 8.36 3.58 8.35
CA GLY A 45 9.06 2.87 9.42
C GLY A 45 10.47 2.43 9.05
N TYR A 46 10.84 2.52 7.77
CA TYR A 46 12.19 2.31 7.28
C TYR A 46 12.68 3.51 6.47
N LYS A 47 14.00 3.66 6.42
CA LYS A 47 14.71 4.59 5.54
C LYS A 47 15.76 3.85 4.73
N LYS A 48 16.22 4.44 3.63
CA LYS A 48 17.32 3.86 2.84
C LYS A 48 18.58 3.79 3.68
N GLY A 49 19.21 2.63 3.65
CA GLY A 49 20.47 2.40 4.35
C GLY A 49 21.66 3.09 3.67
N PRO A 50 22.80 3.15 4.35
CA PRO A 50 24.04 3.74 3.82
C PRO A 50 24.59 2.94 2.63
N LYS A 51 24.41 1.62 2.63
CA LYS A 51 24.77 0.77 1.51
C LYS A 51 23.66 0.79 0.44
N LYS A 52 24.06 0.71 -0.83
CA LYS A 52 23.11 0.62 -1.95
C LYS A 52 22.19 -0.59 -1.79
N ASN A 53 20.91 -0.42 -2.11
CA ASN A 53 19.90 -1.47 -2.05
C ASN A 53 19.68 -2.07 -0.66
N THR A 54 19.89 -1.30 0.40
CA THR A 54 19.56 -1.69 1.78
C THR A 54 18.55 -0.73 2.40
N ILE A 55 17.82 -1.21 3.40
CA ILE A 55 16.95 -0.40 4.27
C ILE A 55 17.35 -0.60 5.72
N VAL A 56 17.17 0.45 6.51
CA VAL A 56 17.40 0.46 7.96
C VAL A 56 16.16 0.99 8.67
N ILE A 57 16.00 0.61 9.93
CA ILE A 57 14.87 1.08 10.75
C ILE A 57 14.98 2.60 10.92
N ASP A 58 13.86 3.28 10.75
CA ASP A 58 13.70 4.68 11.08
C ASP A 58 13.19 4.78 12.53
N PRO A 59 13.96 5.37 13.47
CA PRO A 59 13.60 5.37 14.89
C PRO A 59 12.23 5.98 15.17
N GLU A 60 11.90 7.10 14.53
CA GLU A 60 10.64 7.82 14.77
C GLU A 60 9.45 7.08 14.13
N ALA A 61 9.52 6.80 12.84
CA ALA A 61 8.42 6.19 12.11
C ALA A 61 8.18 4.73 12.52
N SER A 62 9.20 4.01 13.00
CA SER A 62 9.06 2.62 13.46
C SER A 62 8.21 2.47 14.72
N ILE A 63 8.21 3.48 15.61
CA ILE A 63 7.37 3.48 16.81
C ILE A 63 5.89 3.46 16.43
N ILE A 64 5.52 4.27 15.43
CA ILE A 64 4.15 4.32 14.91
C ILE A 64 3.74 2.96 14.34
N VAL A 65 4.61 2.34 13.57
CA VAL A 65 4.37 1.00 13.01
C VAL A 65 4.18 -0.04 14.11
N LYS A 66 5.03 -0.04 15.15
CA LYS A 66 4.90 -0.94 16.32
C LYS A 66 3.55 -0.76 17.01
N ASN A 67 3.12 0.48 17.24
CA ASN A 67 1.84 0.77 17.88
C ASN A 67 0.66 0.29 17.03
N ILE A 68 0.69 0.47 15.71
CA ILE A 68 -0.34 -0.04 14.80
C ILE A 68 -0.47 -1.55 14.92
N PHE A 69 0.64 -2.28 14.91
CA PHE A 69 0.62 -3.75 15.04
C PHE A 69 0.19 -4.22 16.44
N LYS A 70 0.62 -3.52 17.49
CA LYS A 70 0.20 -3.79 18.86
C LYS A 70 -1.32 -3.67 19.00
N TRP A 71 -1.90 -2.54 18.61
CA TRP A 71 -3.35 -2.33 18.69
C TRP A 71 -4.13 -3.35 17.83
N ALA A 72 -3.61 -3.68 16.65
CA ALA A 72 -4.24 -4.70 15.80
C ALA A 72 -4.20 -6.10 16.44
N SER A 73 -3.12 -6.46 17.13
CA SER A 73 -3.01 -7.74 17.86
C SER A 73 -3.93 -7.82 19.06
N GLU A 74 -4.18 -6.69 19.72
CA GLU A 74 -5.16 -6.52 20.81
C GLU A 74 -6.62 -6.55 20.32
N GLY A 75 -6.86 -6.61 19.01
CA GLY A 75 -8.19 -6.70 18.41
C GLY A 75 -8.84 -5.36 18.06
N VAL A 76 -8.11 -4.25 18.17
CA VAL A 76 -8.60 -2.94 17.72
C VAL A 76 -8.80 -2.96 16.21
N THR A 77 -9.94 -2.46 15.74
CA THR A 77 -10.26 -2.47 14.31
C THR A 77 -9.40 -1.48 13.52
N ILE A 78 -9.17 -1.76 12.24
CA ILE A 78 -8.39 -0.87 11.35
C ILE A 78 -8.94 0.56 11.36
N THR A 79 -10.27 0.72 11.39
CA THR A 79 -10.92 2.03 11.41
C THR A 79 -10.64 2.78 12.70
N GLN A 80 -10.73 2.10 13.86
CA GLN A 80 -10.42 2.69 15.17
C GLN A 80 -8.93 3.06 15.28
N ILE A 81 -8.02 2.22 14.74
CA ILE A 81 -6.59 2.55 14.67
C ILE A 81 -6.39 3.84 13.86
N ALA A 82 -7.03 3.95 12.70
CA ALA A 82 -6.92 5.14 11.87
C ALA A 82 -7.47 6.40 12.57
N GLN A 83 -8.61 6.28 13.26
CA GLN A 83 -9.19 7.38 14.06
C GLN A 83 -8.23 7.82 15.17
N ARG A 84 -7.72 6.88 15.95
CA ARG A 84 -6.78 7.16 17.02
C ARG A 84 -5.52 7.87 16.54
N LEU A 85 -4.93 7.43 15.43
CA LEU A 85 -3.77 8.10 14.83
C LEU A 85 -4.09 9.54 14.37
N ASN A 86 -5.32 9.81 13.91
CA ASN A 86 -5.76 11.15 13.55
C ASN A 86 -6.00 12.03 14.78
N GLU A 87 -6.61 11.50 15.83
CA GLU A 87 -6.84 12.19 17.10
C GLU A 87 -5.52 12.58 17.77
N GLU A 88 -4.52 11.69 17.72
CA GLU A 88 -3.16 11.92 18.22
C GLU A 88 -2.32 12.82 17.29
N GLY A 89 -2.85 13.26 16.13
CA GLY A 89 -2.15 14.12 15.17
C GLY A 89 -0.92 13.47 14.53
N VAL A 90 -0.88 12.15 14.46
CA VAL A 90 0.28 11.40 13.96
C VAL A 90 0.46 11.62 12.45
N THR A 91 1.68 11.99 12.05
CA THR A 91 2.03 12.23 10.64
C THR A 91 1.81 10.99 9.77
N THR A 92 1.07 11.15 8.67
CA THR A 92 0.79 10.06 7.73
C THR A 92 2.02 9.68 6.89
N PRO A 93 2.09 8.44 6.38
CA PRO A 93 3.19 8.03 5.49
C PRO A 93 3.39 8.92 4.26
N SER A 94 2.31 9.47 3.70
CA SER A 94 2.39 10.34 2.53
C SER A 94 2.98 11.71 2.84
N VAL A 95 2.63 12.30 3.97
CA VAL A 95 3.20 13.57 4.46
C VAL A 95 4.66 13.38 4.84
N TYR A 96 4.97 12.31 5.57
CA TYR A 96 6.34 11.95 5.94
C TYR A 96 7.25 11.80 4.72
N LEU A 97 6.79 11.08 3.69
CA LEU A 97 7.54 10.90 2.45
C LEU A 97 7.68 12.20 1.64
N ALA A 98 6.68 13.07 1.66
CA ALA A 98 6.74 14.37 0.99
C ALA A 98 7.79 15.29 1.61
N ALA A 99 7.94 15.28 2.92
CA ALA A 99 8.99 16.01 3.62
C ALA A 99 10.40 15.58 3.18
N ILE A 100 10.59 14.28 2.87
CA ILE A 100 11.88 13.74 2.42
C ILE A 100 12.12 13.96 0.92
N ARG A 101 11.09 13.94 0.08
CA ARG A 101 11.21 13.88 -1.40
C ARG A 101 10.62 15.06 -2.17
N GLY A 102 9.89 15.95 -1.52
CA GLY A 102 9.48 17.25 -2.08
C GLY A 102 8.26 17.29 -2.99
N LYS A 103 7.80 16.28 -3.68
CA LYS A 103 6.64 16.34 -4.61
C LYS A 103 5.77 15.08 -4.53
N TYR A 104 4.82 15.06 -3.60
CA TYR A 104 3.81 14.00 -3.53
C TYR A 104 2.43 14.60 -3.23
N LYS A 105 1.38 14.00 -3.79
CA LYS A 105 0.02 14.24 -3.29
C LYS A 105 -0.02 13.76 -1.83
N THR A 106 -0.01 14.70 -0.92
CA THR A 106 -0.08 14.42 0.52
C THR A 106 -1.53 14.22 0.92
N ARG A 107 -1.77 13.20 1.73
CA ARG A 107 -3.02 13.04 2.46
C ARG A 107 -2.68 13.11 3.93
N SER A 108 -3.14 14.17 4.60
CA SER A 108 -2.85 14.43 6.01
C SER A 108 -3.62 13.53 6.98
N VAL A 109 -4.58 12.77 6.51
CA VAL A 109 -5.49 11.96 7.32
C VAL A 109 -5.21 10.47 7.13
N TRP A 110 -5.07 9.75 8.23
CA TRP A 110 -5.01 8.29 8.24
C TRP A 110 -6.35 7.70 7.84
N THR A 111 -6.31 6.76 6.93
CA THR A 111 -7.49 6.07 6.42
C THR A 111 -7.39 4.57 6.66
N TYR A 112 -8.52 3.86 6.51
CA TYR A 112 -8.55 2.40 6.54
C TYR A 112 -7.49 1.78 5.63
N GLU A 113 -7.33 2.28 4.40
CA GLU A 113 -6.38 1.74 3.43
C GLU A 113 -4.93 1.97 3.84
N SER A 114 -4.60 3.13 4.43
CA SER A 114 -3.23 3.40 4.88
C SER A 114 -2.80 2.45 6.01
N VAL A 115 -3.67 2.21 6.99
CA VAL A 115 -3.40 1.26 8.09
C VAL A 115 -3.41 -0.18 7.58
N ARG A 116 -4.38 -0.55 6.72
CA ARG A 116 -4.45 -1.87 6.11
C ARG A 116 -3.18 -2.22 5.33
N ASN A 117 -2.65 -1.29 4.54
CA ASN A 117 -1.44 -1.50 3.77
C ASN A 117 -0.23 -1.78 4.65
N ILE A 118 -0.14 -1.12 5.82
CA ILE A 118 0.90 -1.40 6.81
C ILE A 118 0.70 -2.81 7.38
N LEU A 119 -0.49 -3.13 7.87
CA LEU A 119 -0.78 -4.43 8.51
C LEU A 119 -0.67 -5.64 7.57
N GLN A 120 -0.73 -5.44 6.26
CA GLN A 120 -0.57 -6.50 5.26
C GLN A 120 0.86 -6.64 4.75
N ASN A 121 1.73 -5.72 5.06
CA ASN A 121 3.06 -5.72 4.49
C ASN A 121 4.05 -6.52 5.33
N ARG A 122 4.42 -7.69 4.84
CA ARG A 122 5.34 -8.60 5.51
C ARG A 122 6.77 -8.06 5.68
N ILE A 123 7.11 -6.96 5.03
CA ILE A 123 8.42 -6.31 5.17
C ILE A 123 8.75 -5.94 6.62
N TYR A 124 7.75 -5.70 7.45
CA TYR A 124 7.94 -5.34 8.86
C TYR A 124 8.47 -6.48 9.73
N THR A 125 8.38 -7.74 9.26
CA THR A 125 8.95 -8.93 9.92
C THR A 125 10.41 -9.21 9.50
N GLY A 126 11.02 -8.33 8.71
CA GLY A 126 12.36 -8.54 8.15
C GLY A 126 12.38 -9.38 6.86
N ASP A 127 11.21 -9.78 6.36
CA ASP A 127 11.09 -10.60 5.16
C ASP A 127 10.74 -9.72 3.95
N THR A 128 11.33 -9.99 2.81
CA THR A 128 10.95 -9.35 1.54
C THR A 128 10.09 -10.30 0.71
N VAL A 129 9.01 -9.78 0.14
CA VAL A 129 8.17 -10.49 -0.81
C VAL A 129 8.34 -9.80 -2.17
N PRO A 130 9.27 -10.27 -3.01
CA PRO A 130 9.44 -9.78 -4.37
C PRO A 130 8.26 -10.25 -5.25
N PHE A 131 8.14 -9.70 -6.43
CA PHE A 131 7.20 -10.17 -7.47
C PHE A 131 5.73 -10.24 -7.07
N LYS A 132 5.26 -9.34 -6.16
CA LYS A 132 3.83 -9.24 -5.81
C LYS A 132 2.92 -8.95 -7.01
N SER A 133 3.48 -8.41 -8.09
CA SER A 133 2.81 -8.16 -9.35
C SER A 133 3.78 -8.24 -10.52
N HIS A 134 3.26 -8.53 -11.71
CA HIS A 134 4.01 -8.49 -12.94
C HIS A 134 3.31 -7.60 -13.99
N VAL A 135 4.10 -6.99 -14.85
CA VAL A 135 3.58 -6.22 -15.99
C VAL A 135 3.09 -7.19 -17.07
N VAL A 136 1.85 -7.02 -17.52
CA VAL A 136 1.20 -7.96 -18.45
C VAL A 136 1.91 -7.98 -19.81
N LYS A 137 2.38 -6.83 -20.29
CA LYS A 137 3.06 -6.69 -21.59
C LYS A 137 4.11 -5.59 -21.49
N VAL A 138 5.28 -5.79 -22.11
CA VAL A 138 6.33 -4.76 -22.19
C VAL A 138 5.75 -3.49 -22.85
N GLY A 139 5.97 -2.34 -22.21
CA GLY A 139 5.40 -1.06 -22.64
C GLY A 139 3.97 -0.79 -22.17
N SER A 140 3.35 -1.70 -21.41
CA SER A 140 2.03 -1.50 -20.80
C SER A 140 2.17 -1.07 -19.35
N ASN A 141 1.31 -0.14 -18.91
CA ASN A 141 1.17 0.23 -17.49
C ASN A 141 0.26 -0.73 -16.71
N ARG A 142 -0.29 -1.78 -17.37
CA ARG A 142 -1.15 -2.76 -16.71
C ARG A 142 -0.32 -3.80 -15.97
N THR A 143 -0.58 -3.92 -14.67
CA THR A 143 0.02 -4.94 -13.81
C THR A 143 -1.03 -5.94 -13.37
N LYS A 144 -0.64 -7.21 -13.25
CA LYS A 144 -1.46 -8.27 -12.65
C LYS A 144 -0.84 -8.71 -11.33
N ALA A 145 -1.66 -8.76 -10.28
CA ALA A 145 -1.22 -9.24 -8.97
C ALA A 145 -0.92 -10.75 -9.02
N VAL A 146 0.11 -11.17 -8.32
CA VAL A 146 0.44 -12.59 -8.10
C VAL A 146 -0.35 -13.08 -6.89
N PRO A 147 -1.07 -14.21 -6.98
CA PRO A 147 -1.79 -14.80 -5.86
C PRO A 147 -0.87 -15.03 -4.66
N LEU A 148 -1.37 -14.87 -3.44
CA LEU A 148 -0.59 -15.02 -2.20
C LEU A 148 0.10 -16.40 -2.09
N SER A 149 -0.54 -17.45 -2.60
CA SER A 149 0.00 -18.81 -2.64
C SER A 149 1.20 -18.99 -3.56
N GLN A 150 1.40 -18.08 -4.51
CA GLN A 150 2.49 -18.10 -5.49
C GLN A 150 3.55 -17.03 -5.20
N GLN A 151 3.36 -16.25 -4.14
CA GLN A 151 4.33 -15.24 -3.75
C GLN A 151 5.51 -15.89 -3.04
N GLU A 152 6.70 -15.60 -3.54
CA GLU A 152 7.95 -16.04 -2.93
C GLU A 152 8.33 -15.11 -1.76
N ILE A 153 8.76 -15.68 -0.65
CA ILE A 153 9.16 -14.95 0.54
C ILE A 153 10.65 -15.19 0.76
N ILE A 154 11.42 -14.11 0.78
CA ILE A 154 12.85 -14.15 1.10
C ILE A 154 13.00 -13.70 2.55
N PRO A 155 13.34 -14.61 3.48
CA PRO A 155 13.40 -14.30 4.89
C PRO A 155 14.66 -13.53 5.27
N ASN A 156 14.57 -12.75 6.36
CA ASN A 156 15.71 -12.13 7.05
C ASN A 156 16.58 -11.23 6.15
N THR A 157 15.96 -10.47 5.26
CA THR A 157 16.68 -9.57 4.34
C THR A 157 17.11 -8.25 4.99
N HIS A 158 16.48 -7.88 6.11
CA HIS A 158 16.77 -6.64 6.85
C HIS A 158 16.29 -6.75 8.30
N ALA A 159 16.64 -5.78 9.15
CA ALA A 159 16.24 -5.77 10.55
C ALA A 159 14.69 -5.63 10.68
N PRO A 160 14.01 -6.51 11.43
CA PRO A 160 12.57 -6.48 11.63
C PRO A 160 12.16 -5.35 12.59
N ILE A 161 11.01 -4.70 12.34
CA ILE A 161 10.38 -3.75 13.27
C ILE A 161 9.51 -4.49 14.28
N ILE A 162 8.85 -5.58 13.84
CA ILE A 162 7.98 -6.44 14.66
C ILE A 162 8.38 -7.90 14.52
N SER A 163 7.99 -8.73 15.49
CA SER A 163 8.16 -10.19 15.40
C SER A 163 7.15 -10.83 14.43
N ARG A 164 7.45 -12.02 13.94
CA ARG A 164 6.53 -12.80 13.08
C ARG A 164 5.27 -13.18 13.84
N GLU A 165 5.39 -13.50 15.13
CA GLU A 165 4.26 -13.83 16.01
C GLU A 165 3.29 -12.66 16.12
N MET A 166 3.78 -11.43 16.32
CA MET A 166 2.95 -10.23 16.39
C MET A 166 2.23 -9.97 15.05
N PHE A 167 2.91 -10.18 13.92
CA PHE A 167 2.31 -10.07 12.59
C PHE A 167 1.18 -11.08 12.39
N GLU A 168 1.36 -12.32 12.82
CA GLU A 168 0.35 -13.36 12.73
C GLU A 168 -0.84 -13.09 13.66
N GLN A 169 -0.59 -12.65 14.89
CA GLN A 169 -1.64 -12.26 15.85
C GLN A 169 -2.51 -11.15 15.28
N ALA A 170 -1.91 -10.07 14.77
CA ALA A 170 -2.62 -8.96 14.13
C ALA A 170 -3.41 -9.44 12.89
N THR A 171 -2.85 -10.35 12.09
CA THR A 171 -3.52 -10.92 10.92
C THR A 171 -4.73 -11.76 11.32
N ASN A 172 -4.60 -12.60 12.35
CA ASN A 172 -5.66 -13.48 12.82
C ASN A 172 -6.79 -12.69 13.50
N ALA A 173 -6.46 -11.67 14.30
CA ALA A 173 -7.44 -10.78 14.91
C ALA A 173 -8.29 -10.09 13.84
N ARG A 174 -7.65 -9.61 12.76
CA ARG A 174 -8.32 -8.97 11.62
C ARG A 174 -9.22 -9.93 10.85
N LYS A 175 -8.78 -11.17 10.59
CA LYS A 175 -9.59 -12.20 9.91
C LYS A 175 -10.86 -12.52 10.72
N ARG A 176 -10.72 -12.69 12.04
CA ARG A 176 -11.86 -12.93 12.94
C ARG A 176 -12.88 -11.79 12.90
N TYR A 177 -12.41 -10.54 12.87
CA TYR A 177 -13.30 -9.39 12.74
C TYR A 177 -14.01 -9.37 11.39
N ALA A 178 -13.30 -9.60 10.29
CA ALA A 178 -13.88 -9.63 8.94
C ALA A 178 -14.97 -10.72 8.82
N ALA A 179 -14.75 -11.90 9.37
CA ALA A 179 -15.72 -12.99 9.36
C ALA A 179 -17.01 -12.65 10.14
N ARG A 180 -16.91 -11.86 11.24
CA ARG A 180 -18.09 -11.41 12.02
C ARG A 180 -18.93 -10.35 11.30
N VAL A 181 -18.34 -9.57 10.42
CA VAL A 181 -18.98 -8.42 9.73
C VAL A 181 -19.47 -8.81 8.34
N TYR A 182 -19.01 -9.93 7.79
CA TYR A 182 -19.40 -10.38 6.46
C TYR A 182 -20.86 -10.87 6.49
N ASP A 183 -21.69 -10.21 5.70
CA ASP A 183 -23.09 -10.56 5.45
C ASP A 183 -23.24 -10.83 3.95
N PRO A 184 -23.37 -12.12 3.57
CA PRO A 184 -23.47 -12.51 2.16
C PRO A 184 -24.80 -12.11 1.52
N GLU A 185 -25.87 -11.90 2.33
CA GLU A 185 -27.21 -11.55 1.86
C GLU A 185 -27.42 -10.01 1.75
N ARG A 186 -26.39 -9.24 2.02
CA ARG A 186 -26.48 -7.79 1.99
C ARG A 186 -26.72 -7.28 0.57
N GLU A 187 -27.90 -6.73 0.32
CA GLU A 187 -28.22 -6.08 -0.94
C GLU A 187 -27.26 -4.92 -1.26
N ALA A 188 -26.73 -4.94 -2.49
CA ALA A 188 -25.96 -3.83 -3.01
C ALA A 188 -26.92 -2.73 -3.50
N TYR A 189 -26.79 -1.52 -2.95
CA TYR A 189 -27.58 -0.39 -3.45
C TYR A 189 -27.07 0.09 -4.80
N VAL A 190 -28.00 0.46 -5.69
CA VAL A 190 -27.72 0.90 -7.07
C VAL A 190 -26.66 2.02 -7.12
N PHE A 191 -26.70 2.96 -6.18
CA PHE A 191 -25.75 4.09 -6.12
C PHE A 191 -24.45 3.80 -5.34
N THR A 192 -24.26 2.56 -4.88
CA THR A 192 -23.02 2.19 -4.18
C THR A 192 -21.83 2.44 -5.08
N SER A 193 -20.84 3.19 -4.59
CA SER A 193 -19.62 3.60 -5.31
C SER A 193 -19.78 4.67 -6.40
N LEU A 194 -20.97 5.10 -6.74
CA LEU A 194 -21.21 6.13 -7.75
C LEU A 194 -21.24 7.55 -7.16
N LEU A 195 -21.75 7.68 -5.92
CA LEU A 195 -21.86 8.98 -5.28
C LEU A 195 -20.53 9.48 -4.72
N VAL A 196 -20.24 10.75 -4.97
CA VAL A 196 -19.05 11.45 -4.47
C VAL A 196 -19.46 12.68 -3.67
N CYS A 197 -18.66 13.03 -2.68
CA CYS A 197 -18.87 14.22 -1.85
C CYS A 197 -18.55 15.48 -2.67
N GLY A 198 -19.47 16.44 -2.70
CA GLY A 198 -19.27 17.72 -3.38
C GLY A 198 -18.15 18.58 -2.77
N CYS A 199 -17.86 18.41 -1.46
CA CYS A 199 -16.82 19.19 -0.79
C CYS A 199 -15.41 18.67 -1.04
N CYS A 200 -15.19 17.32 -0.97
CA CYS A 200 -13.85 16.74 -0.98
C CYS A 200 -13.61 15.69 -2.08
N GLY A 201 -14.62 15.40 -2.91
CA GLY A 201 -14.54 14.42 -4.00
C GLY A 201 -14.39 12.95 -3.55
N ASN A 202 -14.43 12.67 -2.25
CA ASN A 202 -14.38 11.29 -1.74
C ASN A 202 -15.74 10.61 -1.89
N ARG A 203 -15.74 9.28 -1.92
CA ARG A 203 -16.98 8.50 -2.05
C ARG A 203 -17.88 8.68 -0.85
N LEU A 204 -19.19 8.69 -1.10
CA LEU A 204 -20.20 8.59 -0.07
C LEU A 204 -20.46 7.13 0.28
N ILE A 205 -20.72 6.87 1.54
CA ILE A 205 -21.15 5.56 2.05
C ILE A 205 -22.53 5.70 2.69
N ARG A 206 -23.37 4.69 2.51
CA ARG A 206 -24.68 4.65 3.16
C ARG A 206 -24.55 4.22 4.61
N GLY A 207 -25.16 4.96 5.51
CA GLY A 207 -25.23 4.64 6.93
C GLY A 207 -26.01 3.34 7.18
N LYS A 208 -25.69 2.64 8.28
CA LYS A 208 -26.42 1.42 8.73
C LYS A 208 -27.63 1.75 9.59
N ALA A 209 -27.75 2.99 10.05
CA ALA A 209 -28.83 3.43 10.93
C ALA A 209 -30.19 3.51 10.21
N GLN A 210 -31.26 3.66 10.99
CA GLN A 210 -32.64 3.78 10.48
C GLN A 210 -32.82 4.87 9.41
N ASN A 211 -32.03 5.93 9.46
CA ASN A 211 -32.09 7.07 8.52
C ASN A 211 -31.39 6.83 7.18
N LYS A 212 -30.74 5.70 6.94
CA LYS A 212 -30.15 5.31 5.65
C LYS A 212 -29.41 6.43 4.88
N ASP A 213 -28.91 7.45 5.58
CA ASP A 213 -28.28 8.65 5.00
C ASP A 213 -26.95 8.33 4.31
N TRP A 214 -26.62 9.12 3.29
CA TRP A 214 -25.34 9.06 2.65
C TRP A 214 -24.34 9.96 3.39
N ARG A 215 -23.18 9.42 3.77
CA ARG A 215 -22.15 10.14 4.52
C ARG A 215 -20.83 10.09 3.79
N CYS A 216 -20.09 11.20 3.84
CA CYS A 216 -18.73 11.23 3.29
C CYS A 216 -17.81 10.27 4.04
N THR A 217 -17.01 9.50 3.31
CA THR A 217 -16.03 8.58 3.91
C THR A 217 -14.97 9.30 4.74
N MET A 218 -14.66 10.56 4.44
CA MET A 218 -13.69 11.36 5.19
C MET A 218 -14.18 11.72 6.60
N HIS A 219 -15.49 11.98 6.76
CA HIS A 219 -16.08 12.25 8.08
C HIS A 219 -15.90 11.08 9.07
N ARG A 220 -15.69 9.87 8.57
CA ARG A 220 -15.38 8.68 9.39
C ARG A 220 -14.03 8.76 10.08
N TYR A 221 -13.07 9.47 9.48
CA TYR A 221 -11.69 9.52 9.93
C TYR A 221 -11.31 10.87 10.54
N ASP A 222 -11.99 11.93 10.14
CA ASP A 222 -11.77 13.29 10.61
C ASP A 222 -13.13 13.92 10.95
N GLN A 223 -13.42 14.05 12.23
CA GLN A 223 -14.65 14.65 12.73
C GLN A 223 -14.74 16.16 12.44
N ASN A 224 -13.60 16.80 12.15
CA ASN A 224 -13.51 18.21 11.79
C ASN A 224 -13.51 18.45 10.27
N ALA A 225 -13.69 17.39 9.47
CA ALA A 225 -13.75 17.55 8.02
C ALA A 225 -14.89 18.47 7.61
N ALA A 226 -14.64 19.34 6.63
CA ALA A 226 -15.63 20.29 6.08
C ALA A 226 -16.89 19.62 5.47
N CYS A 227 -16.93 18.29 5.43
CA CYS A 227 -18.01 17.48 4.85
C CYS A 227 -19.04 16.99 5.88
N LYS A 228 -19.18 17.67 7.04
CA LYS A 228 -20.08 17.20 8.12
C LYS A 228 -21.55 17.18 7.71
N ASP A 229 -21.95 18.07 6.83
CA ASP A 229 -23.34 18.37 6.51
C ASP A 229 -23.74 17.92 5.10
N VAL A 230 -23.16 16.85 4.60
CA VAL A 230 -23.47 16.29 3.28
C VAL A 230 -24.36 15.07 3.41
#